data_35d266c3d561c0e5b5bf222661a61497
#
_entry.id   35d266c3d561c0e5b5bf222661a61497
#
_cell.length_a   1.000
_cell.length_b   1.000
_cell.length_c   1.000
_cell.angle_alpha   90.00
_cell.angle_beta   90.00
_cell.angle_gamma   90.00
#
_symmetry.space_group_name_H-M   'P 1'
#
loop_
_entity.id
_entity.type
_entity.pdbx_description
1 polymer ?
#
loop_
_entity_poly.entity_id
_entity_poly.type
_entity_poly.pdbx_seq_one_letter_code
_entity_poly.pdbx_strand_id
1 'polypeptide(L)'
;MSPGSAGSSGSAGSPGYSGRPQAAKLGLRPGQRVHLHHPPAGWDFADPPDGLIDAGPDGPADLIIAFFRARAVIAGELDGLARRIYPAGALWVAWPRRAGGSIQSRRSDITDTVIRAEALPLGLVDVKVAAIDDDWSGLRLVWRVEHRG
;
A
#
# COMPACT_ATOMS: atom_id res chain seq x y z
N MET A 1 -0.74 22.99 -19.01
CA MET A 1 -0.96 22.33 -18.66
C MET A 1 -1.19 21.78 -18.56
N SER A 2 -0.51 21.68 -18.79
CA SER A 2 -0.59 20.83 -18.53
C SER A 2 -0.74 20.16 -18.53
N PRO A 3 -0.36 20.26 -18.82
CA PRO A 3 -0.44 19.41 -18.69
C PRO A 3 -0.60 18.73 -18.67
N GLY A 4 -0.17 18.64 -18.95
CA GLY A 4 -0.22 17.79 -18.80
C GLY A 4 -0.15 17.27 -19.07
N SER A 5 0.22 17.66 -19.21
CA SER A 5 0.27 16.98 -19.24
C SER A 5 0.33 16.44 -19.35
N ALA A 6 0.72 16.75 -19.72
CA ALA A 6 0.80 16.00 -19.63
C ALA A 6 0.73 15.35 -19.55
N GLY A 7 1.03 15.40 -19.84
CA GLY A 7 1.06 14.53 -19.66
C GLY A 7 1.12 13.90 -19.73
N SER A 8 1.52 14.08 -19.77
CA SER A 8 1.65 13.32 -19.60
C SER A 8 1.58 12.70 -19.55
N SER A 9 1.80 12.69 -19.75
CA SER A 9 1.90 11.96 -19.54
C SER A 9 1.74 11.27 -19.63
N GLY A 10 1.84 11.13 -19.86
CA GLY A 10 1.81 10.44 -19.82
C GLY A 10 1.84 9.64 -20.00
N SER A 11 2.23 9.83 -19.81
CA SER A 11 2.35 8.89 -19.96
C SER A 11 2.12 7.98 -20.10
N ALA A 12 2.03 8.34 -20.50
CA ALA A 12 1.87 7.02 -20.97
C ALA A 12 1.82 5.95 -19.92
N GLY A 13 0.83 5.22 -19.88
CA GLY A 13 0.78 4.11 -18.96
C GLY A 13 1.88 3.09 -19.27
N SER A 14 2.53 2.57 -18.24
CA SER A 14 3.44 1.45 -18.39
C SER A 14 2.63 0.18 -18.62
N PRO A 15 3.19 -0.79 -19.36
CA PRO A 15 2.55 -2.09 -19.47
C PRO A 15 2.27 -2.69 -18.09
N GLY A 16 1.10 -3.27 -17.91
CA GLY A 16 0.70 -3.86 -16.66
C GLY A 16 -0.04 -2.93 -15.71
N TYR A 17 -0.07 -1.67 -16.01
CA TYR A 17 -0.84 -0.73 -15.21
C TYR A 17 -2.23 -0.53 -15.80
N SER A 18 -3.18 -0.22 -14.94
CA SER A 18 -4.55 0.05 -15.36
C SER A 18 -4.73 1.42 -16.00
N GLY A 19 -3.66 2.15 -16.20
CA GLY A 19 -3.68 3.51 -16.73
C GLY A 19 -3.81 4.58 -15.67
N ARG A 20 -4.01 4.22 -14.40
CA ARG A 20 -4.08 5.18 -13.31
C ARG A 20 -2.70 5.42 -12.71
N PRO A 21 -2.36 6.67 -12.36
CA PRO A 21 -1.11 6.95 -11.64
C PRO A 21 -1.07 6.22 -10.31
N GLN A 22 0.13 5.88 -9.87
CA GLN A 22 0.31 5.18 -8.60
C GLN A 22 -0.32 5.94 -7.43
N ALA A 23 -0.12 7.25 -7.35
CA ALA A 23 -0.67 8.05 -6.26
C ALA A 23 -2.19 7.92 -6.18
N ALA A 24 -2.87 7.95 -7.33
CA ALA A 24 -4.33 7.81 -7.37
C ALA A 24 -4.77 6.42 -6.93
N LYS A 25 -4.06 5.37 -7.36
CA LYS A 25 -4.38 4.00 -6.97
C LYS A 25 -4.23 3.80 -5.47
N LEU A 26 -3.20 4.39 -4.88
CA LEU A 26 -2.91 4.23 -3.46
C LEU A 26 -3.75 5.14 -2.57
N GLY A 27 -4.38 6.16 -3.15
CA GLY A 27 -5.15 7.11 -2.39
C GLY A 27 -4.30 8.17 -1.71
N LEU A 28 -3.14 8.47 -2.27
CA LEU A 28 -2.28 9.54 -1.75
C LEU A 28 -2.90 10.91 -1.99
N ARG A 29 -2.83 11.76 -0.99
CA ARG A 29 -3.32 13.13 -1.05
C ARG A 29 -2.31 14.08 -0.42
N PRO A 30 -2.25 15.33 -0.88
CA PRO A 30 -1.35 16.31 -0.27
C PRO A 30 -1.60 16.44 1.23
N GLY A 31 -0.52 16.56 1.98
CA GLY A 31 -0.60 16.79 3.42
C GLY A 31 -0.84 15.57 4.29
N GLN A 32 -1.01 14.40 3.70
CA GLN A 32 -1.21 13.18 4.49
C GLN A 32 0.05 12.78 5.25
N ARG A 33 -0.16 12.15 6.40
CA ARG A 33 0.89 11.47 7.14
C ARG A 33 1.03 10.06 6.61
N VAL A 34 2.21 9.75 6.09
CA VAL A 34 2.48 8.48 5.42
C VAL A 34 3.64 7.77 6.07
N HIS A 35 3.53 6.46 6.21
CA HIS A 35 4.60 5.62 6.72
C HIS A 35 4.85 4.47 5.75
N LEU A 36 6.13 4.24 5.45
CA LEU A 36 6.57 3.06 4.70
C LEU A 36 7.16 2.07 5.69
N HIS A 37 6.57 0.88 5.79
CA HIS A 37 6.99 -0.15 6.73
C HIS A 37 7.74 -1.23 5.95
N HIS A 38 8.99 -1.45 6.31
CA HIS A 38 9.90 -2.41 5.64
C HIS A 38 10.02 -2.21 4.12
N PRO A 39 10.19 -0.96 3.64
CA PRO A 39 10.30 -0.75 2.21
C PRO A 39 11.57 -1.39 1.64
N PRO A 40 11.54 -1.85 0.38
CA PRO A 40 12.77 -2.26 -0.28
C PRO A 40 13.77 -1.11 -0.36
N ALA A 41 15.06 -1.42 -0.40
CA ALA A 41 16.08 -0.39 -0.50
C ALA A 41 15.82 0.50 -1.72
N GLY A 42 15.86 1.80 -1.51
CA GLY A 42 15.65 2.77 -2.60
C GLY A 42 14.22 2.90 -3.09
N TRP A 43 13.26 2.25 -2.46
CA TRP A 43 11.86 2.36 -2.89
C TRP A 43 11.32 3.76 -2.64
N ASP A 44 10.59 4.28 -3.60
CA ASP A 44 9.99 5.60 -3.50
C ASP A 44 8.69 5.63 -4.31
N PHE A 45 7.82 6.58 -3.99
CA PHE A 45 6.59 6.79 -4.76
C PHE A 45 6.91 7.35 -6.14
N ALA A 46 6.12 6.95 -7.12
CA ALA A 46 6.09 7.58 -8.43
C ALA A 46 5.18 8.80 -8.35
N ASP A 47 5.71 9.97 -8.66
CA ASP A 47 4.95 11.23 -8.68
C ASP A 47 4.06 11.45 -7.45
N PRO A 48 4.63 11.48 -6.24
CA PRO A 48 3.80 11.71 -5.06
C PRO A 48 3.26 13.14 -5.05
N PRO A 49 2.08 13.36 -4.42
CA PRO A 49 1.59 14.72 -4.24
C PRO A 49 2.48 15.50 -3.29
N ASP A 50 2.38 16.82 -3.36
CA ASP A 50 3.17 17.70 -2.52
C ASP A 50 2.73 17.60 -1.06
N GLY A 51 3.67 17.87 -0.16
CA GLY A 51 3.34 18.03 1.25
C GLY A 51 3.09 16.78 2.04
N LEU A 52 3.46 15.60 1.52
CA LEU A 52 3.38 14.39 2.32
C LEU A 52 4.27 14.52 3.54
N ILE A 53 3.76 14.07 4.69
CA ILE A 53 4.45 14.15 5.96
C ILE A 53 4.83 12.75 6.39
N ASP A 54 6.08 12.58 6.81
CA ASP A 54 6.53 11.29 7.36
C ASP A 54 5.88 11.09 8.72
N ALA A 55 5.08 10.06 8.85
CA ALA A 55 4.38 9.76 10.10
C ALA A 55 5.31 9.22 11.19
N GLY A 56 6.55 8.85 10.83
CA GLY A 56 7.47 8.25 11.77
C GLY A 56 7.14 6.81 12.10
N PRO A 57 7.95 6.18 12.97
CA PRO A 57 7.79 4.74 13.23
C PRO A 57 6.65 4.38 14.17
N ASP A 58 6.14 5.32 14.94
CA ASP A 58 5.17 5.00 16.00
C ASP A 58 3.89 5.84 15.98
N GLY A 59 3.89 6.96 15.26
CA GLY A 59 2.78 7.90 15.31
C GLY A 59 1.58 7.49 14.48
N PRO A 60 0.46 8.22 14.65
CA PRO A 60 -0.70 7.99 13.78
C PRO A 60 -0.34 8.30 12.34
N ALA A 61 -0.98 7.55 11.44
CA ALA A 61 -0.73 7.70 10.01
C ALA A 61 -2.05 7.68 9.27
N ASP A 62 -2.12 8.46 8.18
CA ASP A 62 -3.27 8.46 7.30
C ASP A 62 -3.18 7.32 6.28
N LEU A 63 -1.96 6.97 5.91
CA LEU A 63 -1.72 5.89 4.97
C LEU A 63 -0.40 5.20 5.31
N ILE A 64 -0.43 3.89 5.40
CA ILE A 64 0.77 3.08 5.58
C ILE A 64 0.87 2.11 4.42
N ILE A 65 2.07 1.95 3.87
CA ILE A 65 2.37 0.85 2.97
C ILE A 65 3.36 -0.06 3.69
N ALA A 66 2.94 -1.28 3.98
CA ALA A 66 3.75 -2.26 4.68
C ALA A 66 4.17 -3.36 3.71
N PHE A 67 5.46 -3.53 3.53
CA PHE A 67 6.02 -4.49 2.59
C PHE A 67 6.40 -5.76 3.34
N PHE A 68 5.84 -6.89 2.91
CA PHE A 68 6.12 -8.18 3.55
C PHE A 68 6.60 -9.18 2.51
N ARG A 69 7.55 -10.01 2.90
CA ARG A 69 8.07 -11.07 2.04
C ARG A 69 7.73 -12.45 2.57
N ALA A 70 7.30 -12.54 3.81
CA ALA A 70 6.97 -13.82 4.43
C ALA A 70 5.70 -13.69 5.25
N ARG A 71 4.83 -14.69 5.14
CA ARG A 71 3.55 -14.74 5.83
C ARG A 71 3.71 -14.63 7.36
N ALA A 72 4.71 -15.28 7.90
CA ALA A 72 4.90 -15.33 9.35
C ALA A 72 5.09 -13.94 9.97
N VAL A 73 5.68 -13.01 9.22
CA VAL A 73 5.93 -11.66 9.73
C VAL A 73 4.63 -10.87 9.84
N ILE A 74 3.69 -11.10 8.94
CA ILE A 74 2.41 -10.38 8.93
C ILE A 74 1.66 -10.58 10.24
N ALA A 75 1.57 -11.82 10.70
CA ALA A 75 0.81 -12.17 11.89
C ALA A 75 1.29 -11.40 13.13
N GLY A 76 2.59 -11.11 13.21
CA GLY A 76 3.15 -10.42 14.36
C GLY A 76 3.08 -8.91 14.31
N GLU A 77 2.84 -8.33 13.13
CA GLU A 77 2.97 -6.89 12.95
C GLU A 77 1.68 -6.18 12.53
N LEU A 78 0.74 -6.91 11.98
CA LEU A 78 -0.45 -6.29 11.39
C LEU A 78 -1.29 -5.52 12.41
N ASP A 79 -1.44 -6.03 13.61
CA ASP A 79 -2.25 -5.38 14.64
C ASP A 79 -1.70 -3.98 14.99
N GLY A 80 -0.39 -3.88 15.20
CA GLY A 80 0.24 -2.60 15.50
C GLY A 80 0.08 -1.57 14.39
N LEU A 81 0.22 -2.02 13.14
CA LEU A 81 0.02 -1.15 11.99
C LEU A 81 -1.44 -0.70 11.87
N ALA A 82 -2.37 -1.61 12.12
CA ALA A 82 -3.79 -1.31 12.05
C ALA A 82 -4.18 -0.20 13.04
N ARG A 83 -3.61 -0.24 14.23
CA ARG A 83 -3.90 0.78 15.25
C ARG A 83 -3.45 2.16 14.83
N ARG A 84 -2.35 2.26 14.09
CA ARG A 84 -1.80 3.54 13.64
C ARG A 84 -2.70 4.24 12.62
N ILE A 85 -3.48 3.50 11.85
CA ILE A 85 -4.39 4.08 10.86
C ILE A 85 -5.81 4.29 11.38
N TYR A 86 -6.09 3.90 12.62
CA TYR A 86 -7.41 4.07 13.21
C TYR A 86 -7.71 5.57 13.37
N PRO A 87 -8.93 6.06 13.09
CA PRO A 87 -10.09 5.30 12.60
C PRO A 87 -10.30 5.39 11.09
N ALA A 88 -9.71 6.35 10.40
CA ALA A 88 -10.08 6.70 9.04
C ALA A 88 -8.98 6.49 8.02
N GLY A 89 -7.82 6.03 8.44
CA GLY A 89 -6.69 5.82 7.53
C GLY A 89 -6.79 4.52 6.76
N ALA A 90 -5.79 4.28 5.91
CA ALA A 90 -5.70 3.08 5.11
C ALA A 90 -4.35 2.40 5.28
N LEU A 91 -4.37 1.07 5.28
CA LEU A 91 -3.17 0.26 5.34
C LEU A 91 -3.08 -0.57 4.07
N TRP A 92 -2.05 -0.32 3.28
CA TRP A 92 -1.72 -1.18 2.16
C TRP A 92 -0.74 -2.24 2.63
N VAL A 93 -1.15 -3.50 2.51
CA VAL A 93 -0.26 -4.63 2.77
C VAL A 93 0.25 -5.09 1.42
N ALA A 94 1.55 -4.97 1.22
CA ALA A 94 2.20 -5.26 -0.06
C ALA A 94 2.99 -6.56 0.02
N TRP A 95 2.94 -7.32 -1.06
CA TRP A 95 3.71 -8.56 -1.19
C TRP A 95 4.27 -8.65 -2.61
N PRO A 96 5.34 -9.48 -2.80
CA PRO A 96 5.94 -9.61 -4.12
C PRO A 96 4.96 -10.19 -5.15
N ARG A 97 4.88 -9.55 -6.31
CA ARG A 97 4.01 -10.00 -7.39
C ARG A 97 4.57 -11.28 -8.01
N ARG A 98 3.68 -12.23 -8.25
CA ARG A 98 4.09 -13.46 -8.92
C ARG A 98 4.49 -13.22 -10.37
N ALA A 99 3.86 -12.24 -11.00
CA ALA A 99 4.17 -11.88 -12.38
C ALA A 99 5.41 -11.02 -12.50
N GLY A 100 5.97 -10.55 -11.37
CA GLY A 100 7.22 -9.80 -11.37
C GLY A 100 8.39 -10.68 -11.76
N GLY A 101 9.45 -10.05 -12.27
CA GLY A 101 10.61 -10.78 -12.73
C GLY A 101 11.57 -11.23 -11.64
N SER A 102 11.35 -10.85 -10.39
CA SER A 102 12.30 -11.16 -9.33
C SER A 102 12.13 -12.59 -8.80
N ILE A 103 13.23 -13.13 -8.30
CA ILE A 103 13.20 -14.46 -7.66
C ILE A 103 12.34 -14.41 -6.40
N GLN A 104 12.36 -13.28 -5.69
CA GLN A 104 11.60 -13.12 -4.45
C GLN A 104 10.10 -13.22 -4.69
N SER A 105 9.60 -12.66 -5.79
CA SER A 105 8.17 -12.71 -6.08
C SER A 105 7.68 -14.13 -6.33
N ARG A 106 8.54 -15.00 -6.84
CA ARG A 106 8.19 -16.39 -7.09
C ARG A 106 8.24 -17.27 -5.84
N ARG A 107 8.86 -16.79 -4.77
CA ARG A 107 9.03 -17.53 -3.52
C ARG A 107 8.12 -17.07 -2.41
N SER A 108 7.35 -16.02 -2.65
CA SER A 108 6.48 -15.49 -1.61
C SER A 108 5.34 -16.44 -1.32
N ASP A 109 5.06 -16.65 -0.05
CA ASP A 109 3.91 -17.43 0.43
C ASP A 109 2.70 -16.54 0.72
N ILE A 110 2.75 -15.27 0.34
CA ILE A 110 1.71 -14.31 0.64
C ILE A 110 0.78 -14.16 -0.56
N THR A 111 -0.52 -14.19 -0.28
CA THR A 111 -1.58 -13.88 -1.23
C THR A 111 -2.57 -12.96 -0.56
N ASP A 112 -3.50 -12.40 -1.34
CA ASP A 112 -4.59 -11.60 -0.76
C ASP A 112 -5.43 -12.41 0.23
N THR A 113 -5.64 -13.70 -0.02
CA THR A 113 -6.36 -14.57 0.89
C THR A 113 -5.67 -14.68 2.24
N VAL A 114 -4.33 -14.82 2.24
CA VAL A 114 -3.54 -14.87 3.46
C VAL A 114 -3.71 -13.59 4.28
N ILE A 115 -3.66 -12.45 3.60
CA ILE A 115 -3.77 -11.16 4.28
C ILE A 115 -5.16 -10.98 4.87
N ARG A 116 -6.21 -11.34 4.13
CA ARG A 116 -7.58 -11.26 4.64
C ARG A 116 -7.77 -12.11 5.88
N ALA A 117 -7.17 -13.30 5.90
CA ALA A 117 -7.28 -14.19 7.05
C ALA A 117 -6.69 -13.58 8.31
N GLU A 118 -5.64 -12.77 8.17
CA GLU A 118 -5.04 -12.08 9.31
C GLU A 118 -5.77 -10.79 9.67
N ALA A 119 -6.33 -10.09 8.69
CA ALA A 119 -6.89 -8.76 8.88
C ALA A 119 -8.33 -8.76 9.40
N LEU A 120 -9.16 -9.67 8.91
CA LEU A 120 -10.58 -9.68 9.27
C LEU A 120 -10.81 -9.85 10.78
N PRO A 121 -10.09 -10.74 11.48
CA PRO A 121 -10.29 -10.87 12.92
C PRO A 121 -9.93 -9.61 13.71
N LEU A 122 -9.10 -8.73 13.16
CA LEU A 122 -8.73 -7.48 13.82
C LEU A 122 -9.78 -6.39 13.69
N GLY A 123 -10.74 -6.55 12.78
CA GLY A 123 -11.74 -5.53 12.54
C GLY A 123 -11.50 -4.73 11.27
N LEU A 124 -10.55 -5.15 10.45
CA LEU A 124 -10.27 -4.52 9.16
C LEU A 124 -11.04 -5.22 8.05
N VAL A 125 -11.32 -4.47 6.98
CA VAL A 125 -11.87 -5.03 5.75
C VAL A 125 -11.02 -4.61 4.57
N ASP A 126 -10.96 -5.48 3.57
CA ASP A 126 -10.28 -5.19 2.33
C ASP A 126 -11.22 -4.43 1.39
N VAL A 127 -10.68 -3.39 0.76
CA VAL A 127 -11.47 -2.54 -0.13
C VAL A 127 -10.94 -2.50 -1.55
N LYS A 128 -9.70 -2.93 -1.78
CA LYS A 128 -9.11 -2.87 -3.11
C LYS A 128 -7.85 -3.71 -3.19
N VAL A 129 -7.68 -4.40 -4.32
CA VAL A 129 -6.40 -5.03 -4.69
C VAL A 129 -5.83 -4.27 -5.87
N ALA A 130 -4.56 -3.97 -5.84
CA ALA A 130 -3.91 -3.27 -6.95
C ALA A 130 -2.43 -3.63 -7.02
N ALA A 131 -1.84 -3.48 -8.21
CA ALA A 131 -0.39 -3.50 -8.33
C ALA A 131 0.14 -2.16 -7.80
N ILE A 132 1.04 -2.22 -6.84
CA ILE A 132 1.68 -1.01 -6.32
C ILE A 132 2.74 -0.53 -7.31
N ASP A 133 3.53 -1.47 -7.82
CA ASP A 133 4.47 -1.23 -8.91
C ASP A 133 4.72 -2.54 -9.65
N ASP A 134 5.81 -2.62 -10.41
CA ASP A 134 6.10 -3.82 -11.21
C ASP A 134 6.41 -5.04 -10.35
N ASP A 135 6.88 -4.84 -9.13
CA ASP A 135 7.36 -5.93 -8.27
C ASP A 135 6.43 -6.22 -7.10
N TRP A 136 5.48 -5.36 -6.79
CA TRP A 136 4.68 -5.46 -5.59
C TRP A 136 3.19 -5.35 -5.89
N SER A 137 2.43 -6.30 -5.36
CA SER A 137 0.97 -6.20 -5.27
C SER A 137 0.58 -5.65 -3.91
N GLY A 138 -0.62 -5.11 -3.78
CA GLY A 138 -1.10 -4.60 -2.52
C GLY A 138 -2.58 -4.83 -2.30
N LEU A 139 -2.96 -5.01 -1.04
CA LEU A 139 -4.33 -5.08 -0.59
C LEU A 139 -4.58 -3.93 0.36
N ARG A 140 -5.57 -3.09 0.03
CA ARG A 140 -5.91 -1.94 0.86
C ARG A 140 -6.90 -2.35 1.92
N LEU A 141 -6.53 -2.10 3.18
CA LEU A 141 -7.35 -2.42 4.35
C LEU A 141 -7.76 -1.12 5.05
N VAL A 142 -9.00 -1.11 5.53
CA VAL A 142 -9.53 -0.01 6.35
C VAL A 142 -10.30 -0.62 7.52
N TRP A 143 -10.51 0.18 8.56
CA TRP A 143 -11.33 -0.25 9.68
C TRP A 143 -12.79 -0.35 9.25
N ARG A 144 -13.49 -1.39 9.72
CA ARG A 144 -14.92 -1.50 9.51
C ARG A 144 -15.62 -0.27 10.08
N VAL A 145 -16.72 0.13 9.46
CA VAL A 145 -17.46 1.30 9.88
C VAL A 145 -17.88 1.20 11.35
N GLU A 146 -18.35 0.04 11.77
CA GLU A 146 -18.79 -0.17 13.15
C GLU A 146 -17.64 -0.13 14.17
N HIS A 147 -16.41 -0.16 13.74
CA HIS A 147 -15.24 -0.06 14.62
C HIS A 147 -14.59 1.31 14.60
N ARG A 148 -15.14 2.26 13.85
CA ARG A 148 -14.52 3.59 13.72
C ARG A 148 -14.89 4.57 14.82
N GLY A 149 -15.60 4.12 15.74
CA GLY A 149 -15.94 4.93 16.84
C GLY A 149 -17.34 5.29 17.02
#